data_e5e7b363447ce61a92cdc0e6a44de6a1
#
_entry.id   e5e7b363447ce61a92cdc0e6a44de6a1
#
_cell.length_a   1.000
_cell.length_b   1.000
_cell.length_c   1.000
_cell.angle_alpha   90.00
_cell.angle_beta   90.00
_cell.angle_gamma   90.00
#
_symmetry.space_group_name_H-M   'P 1'
#
loop_
_entity.id
_entity.type
_entity.pdbx_description
1 polymer ?
#
loop_
_entity_poly.entity_id
_entity_poly.type
_entity_poly.pdbx_seq_one_letter_code
_entity_poly.pdbx_strand_id
1 'polypeptide(L)'
;MKLQRNILCFVLCFLFGVAQAKNVDFKLEAVPLPKAVGMIYDEVLEKPYMLDPKLAADTRLISFHTTENQDFNQFITRYFDNMNIKVYEKNGVVYLAHIEPKPLKIIKHSFVYNPVHRDTEYLAQFLQGEGQVSASGDKLVYYGTAEDIARIKSVLKSVDTPSREVVVTGYVFEVQDIAKEGSGINLLAKLLSGKLGIDIGYKQNYENFITVNAGNLYAMIELFRTDERFQVVSSPTLRVKSGSKGNFSVGSDVPVLSNVTYQDGRPIQSIEYRSSGVIFDIQPTIKSNAIDLKINQQLSNFVKTDTGVNQSPTLIKRDIVTDVTLKSGDVVVLGGLAENKLTEGETGFSFLPKGFLTGKSKSNTKTDIVILLQVKMI
;
A
#
# COMPACT_ATOMS: atom_id res chain seq x y z
N MET A 1 -11.70 41.40 96.68
CA MET A 1 -10.81 40.48 97.34
C MET A 1 -9.80 39.97 96.37
N LYS A 2 -8.55 40.30 96.57
CA LYS A 2 -7.39 40.15 95.67
C LYS A 2 -6.84 38.72 95.82
N LEU A 3 -6.51 38.11 94.73
CA LEU A 3 -5.61 36.95 94.76
C LEU A 3 -4.53 37.19 93.68
N GLN A 4 -3.34 37.48 94.13
CA GLN A 4 -2.11 37.47 93.31
C GLN A 4 -1.69 36.03 93.18
N ARG A 5 -1.31 35.71 91.92
CA ARG A 5 -0.73 34.38 91.65
C ARG A 5 0.51 34.58 90.77
N ASN A 6 1.62 34.20 91.36
CA ASN A 6 2.96 34.23 90.76
C ASN A 6 3.02 33.41 89.48
N ILE A 7 3.52 34.01 88.42
CA ILE A 7 3.88 33.35 87.17
C ILE A 7 5.39 33.01 87.27
N LEU A 8 5.69 31.74 87.39
CA LEU A 8 7.03 31.20 87.31
C LEU A 8 7.34 31.01 85.84
N CYS A 9 8.21 31.87 85.27
CA CYS A 9 8.77 31.75 83.92
C CYS A 9 9.75 30.59 83.85
N PHE A 10 9.35 29.50 83.27
CA PHE A 10 10.25 28.41 82.89
C PHE A 10 10.78 28.74 81.49
N VAL A 11 12.01 29.27 81.42
CA VAL A 11 12.72 29.48 80.16
C VAL A 11 13.29 28.13 79.73
N LEU A 12 12.59 27.47 78.88
CA LEU A 12 13.08 26.27 78.17
C LEU A 12 13.98 26.74 77.04
N CYS A 13 15.28 26.75 77.24
CA CYS A 13 16.28 26.96 76.19
C CYS A 13 16.20 25.75 75.21
N PHE A 14 15.47 25.89 74.17
CA PHE A 14 15.58 25.01 73.01
C PHE A 14 16.90 25.37 72.32
N LEU A 15 17.92 24.57 72.53
CA LEU A 15 19.12 24.58 71.72
C LEU A 15 18.77 23.99 70.36
N PHE A 16 18.31 24.85 69.46
CA PHE A 16 18.37 24.56 68.04
C PHE A 16 19.84 24.59 67.66
N GLY A 17 20.43 23.47 67.44
CA GLY A 17 21.72 23.36 66.74
C GLY A 17 21.53 23.96 65.34
N VAL A 18 21.91 25.17 65.20
CA VAL A 18 22.04 25.81 63.88
C VAL A 18 23.15 25.06 63.18
N ALA A 19 22.77 24.24 62.20
CA ALA A 19 23.72 23.64 61.28
C ALA A 19 24.41 24.83 60.57
N GLN A 20 25.66 25.15 60.98
CA GLN A 20 26.46 26.16 60.36
C GLN A 20 26.71 25.73 58.92
N ALA A 21 26.19 26.52 57.99
CA ALA A 21 26.52 26.38 56.58
C ALA A 21 28.03 26.61 56.40
N LYS A 22 28.78 25.57 56.06
CA LYS A 22 30.21 25.67 55.80
C LYS A 22 30.38 26.22 54.39
N ASN A 23 30.66 27.49 54.26
CA ASN A 23 30.94 28.13 52.99
C ASN A 23 32.44 27.93 52.69
N VAL A 24 32.74 27.26 51.56
CA VAL A 24 34.12 26.87 51.21
C VAL A 24 34.36 27.16 49.74
N ASP A 25 35.47 27.82 49.43
CA ASP A 25 36.01 27.87 48.08
C ASP A 25 36.74 26.55 47.81
N PHE A 26 36.15 25.70 46.97
CA PHE A 26 36.66 24.36 46.69
C PHE A 26 36.54 24.01 45.24
N LYS A 27 37.65 23.58 44.64
CA LYS A 27 37.73 23.25 43.22
C LYS A 27 38.23 21.81 43.02
N LEU A 28 37.51 21.04 42.21
CA LEU A 28 37.93 19.74 41.69
C LEU A 28 38.05 19.79 40.18
N GLU A 29 39.09 19.19 39.62
CA GLU A 29 39.29 19.06 38.18
C GLU A 29 39.62 17.60 37.83
N ALA A 30 38.72 16.96 37.09
CA ALA A 30 38.89 15.63 36.57
C ALA A 30 39.33 14.57 37.62
N VAL A 31 38.72 14.60 38.80
CA VAL A 31 39.01 13.63 39.88
C VAL A 31 38.06 12.46 39.80
N PRO A 32 38.52 11.17 39.87
CA PRO A 32 37.62 10.00 39.94
C PRO A 32 36.65 10.10 41.12
N LEU A 33 35.39 9.71 40.89
CA LEU A 33 34.27 9.83 41.84
C LEU A 33 34.62 9.34 43.25
N PRO A 34 35.17 8.13 43.48
CA PRO A 34 35.49 7.63 44.84
C PRO A 34 36.52 8.55 45.56
N LYS A 35 37.49 9.03 44.81
CA LYS A 35 38.52 9.93 45.35
C LYS A 35 37.95 11.32 45.68
N ALA A 36 37.06 11.82 44.79
CA ALA A 36 36.38 13.09 45.02
C ALA A 36 35.49 13.05 46.27
N VAL A 37 34.78 11.94 46.49
CA VAL A 37 33.97 11.73 47.67
C VAL A 37 34.85 11.76 48.96
N GLY A 38 36.01 11.10 48.91
CA GLY A 38 36.97 11.17 50.03
C GLY A 38 37.39 12.60 50.32
N MET A 39 37.86 13.35 49.32
CA MET A 39 38.27 14.77 49.47
C MET A 39 37.12 15.65 50.01
N ILE A 40 35.89 15.43 49.58
CA ILE A 40 34.72 16.20 50.01
C ILE A 40 34.39 15.91 51.48
N TYR A 41 34.29 14.64 51.88
CA TYR A 41 33.77 14.24 53.18
C TYR A 41 34.86 14.14 54.27
N ASP A 42 36.08 13.72 53.93
CA ASP A 42 37.19 13.64 54.89
C ASP A 42 37.88 15.03 55.08
N GLU A 43 38.15 15.75 53.99
CA GLU A 43 38.97 16.96 54.10
C GLU A 43 38.14 18.24 54.25
N VAL A 44 36.95 18.33 53.62
CA VAL A 44 36.15 19.55 53.63
C VAL A 44 35.02 19.50 54.67
N LEU A 45 34.22 18.45 54.67
CA LEU A 45 33.05 18.33 55.52
C LEU A 45 33.37 17.71 56.89
N GLU A 46 34.50 17.00 56.99
CA GLU A 46 34.94 16.29 58.21
C GLU A 46 33.86 15.37 58.80
N LYS A 47 33.14 14.66 57.90
CA LYS A 47 32.02 13.76 58.22
C LYS A 47 32.34 12.34 57.82
N PRO A 48 32.06 11.34 58.67
CA PRO A 48 32.18 9.97 58.26
C PRO A 48 31.17 9.64 57.17
N TYR A 49 31.59 8.88 56.16
CA TYR A 49 30.75 8.53 55.01
C TYR A 49 30.85 7.02 54.68
N MET A 50 29.84 6.53 53.99
CA MET A 50 29.82 5.21 53.39
C MET A 50 29.47 5.33 51.91
N LEU A 51 30.25 4.68 51.08
CA LEU A 51 30.08 4.67 49.64
C LEU A 51 29.53 3.31 49.23
N ASP A 52 28.46 3.30 48.43
CA ASP A 52 27.92 2.10 47.78
C ASP A 52 29.02 1.41 46.97
N PRO A 53 29.15 0.06 47.02
CA PRO A 53 30.15 -0.67 46.24
C PRO A 53 30.13 -0.36 44.74
N LYS A 54 28.95 -0.10 44.14
CA LYS A 54 28.83 0.32 42.75
C LYS A 54 29.48 1.68 42.48
N LEU A 55 29.41 2.60 43.47
CA LEU A 55 30.04 3.91 43.35
C LEU A 55 31.54 3.84 43.66
N ALA A 56 31.99 2.91 44.51
CA ALA A 56 33.40 2.67 44.77
C ALA A 56 34.19 2.22 43.51
N ALA A 57 33.51 1.53 42.58
CA ALA A 57 34.04 1.08 41.30
C ALA A 57 33.78 2.09 40.16
N ASP A 58 33.19 3.24 40.43
CA ASP A 58 32.79 4.23 39.44
C ASP A 58 34.01 5.05 38.96
N THR A 59 34.25 5.00 37.67
CA THR A 59 35.39 5.69 37.02
C THR A 59 35.04 7.08 36.47
N ARG A 60 33.80 7.55 36.68
CA ARG A 60 33.43 8.92 36.23
C ARG A 60 34.29 9.97 36.87
N LEU A 61 34.70 10.93 36.06
CA LEU A 61 35.51 12.07 36.53
C LEU A 61 34.61 13.22 36.99
N ILE A 62 34.92 13.77 38.15
CA ILE A 62 34.19 14.88 38.77
C ILE A 62 34.99 16.17 38.60
N SER A 63 34.27 17.19 38.15
CA SER A 63 34.82 18.54 38.03
C SER A 63 33.76 19.55 38.44
N PHE A 64 34.09 20.36 39.43
CA PHE A 64 33.24 21.48 39.83
C PHE A 64 34.08 22.53 40.59
N HIS A 65 33.53 23.72 40.71
CA HIS A 65 34.08 24.82 41.51
C HIS A 65 32.95 25.46 42.31
N THR A 66 33.12 25.57 43.62
CA THR A 66 32.22 26.28 44.53
C THR A 66 32.94 27.52 45.10
N THR A 67 32.17 28.54 45.45
CA THR A 67 32.64 29.79 46.04
C THR A 67 32.05 29.94 47.45
N GLU A 68 32.68 30.80 48.27
CA GLU A 68 32.25 31.08 49.64
C GLU A 68 30.78 31.58 49.77
N ASN A 69 30.14 31.95 48.69
CA ASN A 69 28.74 32.44 48.69
C ASN A 69 27.67 31.34 48.62
N GLN A 70 28.06 30.05 48.58
CA GLN A 70 27.14 28.91 48.44
C GLN A 70 27.28 27.94 49.60
N ASP A 71 26.13 27.44 50.09
CA ASP A 71 26.14 26.34 51.03
C ASP A 71 26.70 25.08 50.34
N PHE A 72 27.90 24.69 50.75
CA PHE A 72 28.64 23.59 50.18
C PHE A 72 27.91 22.25 50.30
N ASN A 73 27.27 21.98 51.45
CA ASN A 73 26.46 20.75 51.61
C ASN A 73 25.31 20.67 50.63
N GLN A 74 24.57 21.77 50.46
CA GLN A 74 23.45 21.82 49.56
C GLN A 74 23.89 21.69 48.09
N PHE A 75 25.03 22.33 47.74
CA PHE A 75 25.62 22.24 46.42
C PHE A 75 26.03 20.78 46.10
N ILE A 76 26.76 20.12 46.99
CA ILE A 76 27.24 18.76 46.82
C ILE A 76 26.07 17.78 46.72
N THR A 77 25.04 17.92 47.55
CA THR A 77 23.82 17.08 47.49
C THR A 77 23.16 17.20 46.13
N ARG A 78 22.96 18.42 45.62
CA ARG A 78 22.38 18.64 44.27
C ARG A 78 23.26 18.12 43.15
N TYR A 79 24.59 18.28 43.28
CA TYR A 79 25.54 17.79 42.30
C TYR A 79 25.45 16.25 42.17
N PHE A 80 25.43 15.54 43.29
CA PHE A 80 25.32 14.09 43.31
C PHE A 80 23.92 13.60 42.88
N ASP A 81 22.85 14.30 43.24
CA ASP A 81 21.51 13.99 42.74
C ASP A 81 21.45 14.01 41.20
N ASN A 82 22.06 14.99 40.57
CA ASN A 82 22.16 15.07 39.10
C ASN A 82 22.98 13.93 38.49
N MET A 83 23.81 13.27 39.27
CA MET A 83 24.58 12.10 38.86
C MET A 83 23.87 10.76 39.19
N ASN A 84 22.59 10.79 39.64
CA ASN A 84 21.85 9.66 40.16
C ASN A 84 22.48 9.03 41.42
N ILE A 85 23.09 9.85 42.26
CA ILE A 85 23.68 9.45 43.52
C ILE A 85 22.89 10.12 44.65
N LYS A 86 22.19 9.34 45.45
CA LYS A 86 21.42 9.83 46.58
C LYS A 86 22.35 9.98 47.79
N VAL A 87 22.37 11.18 48.36
CA VAL A 87 23.08 11.47 49.59
C VAL A 87 22.08 11.57 50.73
N TYR A 88 22.27 10.83 51.80
CA TYR A 88 21.44 10.89 53.03
C TYR A 88 22.29 10.62 54.25
N GLU A 89 21.93 11.26 55.36
CA GLU A 89 22.62 11.09 56.65
C GLU A 89 21.78 10.20 57.59
N LYS A 90 22.39 9.22 58.21
CA LYS A 90 21.76 8.35 59.21
C LYS A 90 22.77 8.06 60.35
N ASN A 91 22.36 8.32 61.60
CA ASN A 91 23.21 8.13 62.80
C ASN A 91 24.56 8.83 62.71
N GLY A 92 24.62 10.02 62.12
CA GLY A 92 25.85 10.80 62.00
C GLY A 92 26.80 10.34 60.89
N VAL A 93 26.41 9.35 60.07
CA VAL A 93 27.18 8.88 58.91
C VAL A 93 26.44 9.23 57.65
N VAL A 94 27.17 9.78 56.66
CA VAL A 94 26.65 10.11 55.36
C VAL A 94 26.73 8.89 54.43
N TYR A 95 25.61 8.55 53.79
CA TYR A 95 25.51 7.45 52.82
C TYR A 95 25.38 8.01 51.41
N LEU A 96 26.22 7.51 50.53
CA LEU A 96 26.11 7.78 49.10
C LEU A 96 25.68 6.48 48.38
N ALA A 97 24.44 6.45 47.90
CA ALA A 97 23.87 5.27 47.26
C ALA A 97 23.59 5.59 45.76
N HIS A 98 23.90 4.62 44.89
CA HIS A 98 23.51 4.71 43.50
C HIS A 98 21.99 4.53 43.33
N ILE A 99 21.31 5.45 42.69
CA ILE A 99 19.91 5.31 42.34
C ILE A 99 19.82 4.82 40.92
N GLU A 100 19.35 3.62 40.72
CA GLU A 100 18.93 3.20 39.38
C GLU A 100 17.70 4.01 39.01
N PRO A 101 17.73 4.73 37.84
CA PRO A 101 16.55 5.44 37.40
C PRO A 101 15.41 4.43 37.28
N LYS A 102 14.32 4.62 38.01
CA LYS A 102 13.14 3.78 37.87
C LYS A 102 12.70 3.87 36.41
N PRO A 103 12.62 2.73 35.69
CA PRO A 103 12.10 2.76 34.33
C PRO A 103 10.74 3.45 34.37
N LEU A 104 10.57 4.46 33.52
CA LEU A 104 9.28 5.14 33.37
C LEU A 104 8.27 4.07 33.00
N LYS A 105 7.30 3.84 33.87
CA LYS A 105 6.21 2.90 33.61
C LYS A 105 5.38 3.47 32.46
N ILE A 106 5.65 3.00 31.25
CA ILE A 106 4.88 3.38 30.07
C ILE A 106 3.47 2.82 30.27
N ILE A 107 2.50 3.69 30.52
CA ILE A 107 1.10 3.31 30.64
C ILE A 107 0.54 3.22 29.24
N LYS A 108 0.14 2.01 28.84
CA LYS A 108 -0.51 1.75 27.56
C LYS A 108 -2.01 1.66 27.74
N HIS A 109 -2.74 2.17 26.77
CA HIS A 109 -4.19 2.18 26.72
C HIS A 109 -4.68 1.49 25.46
N SER A 110 -5.89 0.94 25.49
CA SER A 110 -6.57 0.42 24.31
C SER A 110 -7.44 1.51 23.70
N PHE A 111 -7.41 1.63 22.37
CA PHE A 111 -8.27 2.48 21.58
C PHE A 111 -8.98 1.62 20.54
N VAL A 112 -10.32 1.69 20.52
CA VAL A 112 -11.16 0.97 19.56
C VAL A 112 -11.70 1.98 18.55
N TYR A 113 -11.55 1.66 17.28
CA TYR A 113 -12.07 2.45 16.17
C TYR A 113 -13.00 1.58 15.32
N ASN A 114 -14.17 2.14 14.96
CA ASN A 114 -15.12 1.54 14.04
C ASN A 114 -14.99 2.28 12.71
N PRO A 115 -14.40 1.68 11.68
CA PRO A 115 -14.27 2.31 10.37
C PRO A 115 -15.62 2.65 9.76
N VAL A 116 -15.68 3.78 9.05
CA VAL A 116 -16.90 4.26 8.39
C VAL A 116 -16.85 4.01 6.89
N HIS A 117 -15.67 4.13 6.27
CA HIS A 117 -15.52 4.13 4.82
C HIS A 117 -14.54 3.10 4.29
N ARG A 118 -13.52 2.75 5.07
CA ARG A 118 -12.42 1.87 4.65
C ARG A 118 -12.41 0.58 5.44
N ASP A 119 -11.88 -0.46 4.84
CA ASP A 119 -11.72 -1.75 5.51
C ASP A 119 -10.68 -1.67 6.63
N THR A 120 -10.86 -2.44 7.68
CA THR A 120 -9.99 -2.48 8.87
C THR A 120 -8.55 -2.82 8.51
N GLU A 121 -8.34 -3.77 7.58
CA GLU A 121 -7.03 -4.20 7.09
C GLU A 121 -6.30 -3.06 6.35
N TYR A 122 -7.04 -2.28 5.56
CA TYR A 122 -6.49 -1.10 4.87
C TYR A 122 -6.03 -0.05 5.88
N LEU A 123 -6.87 0.28 6.87
CA LEU A 123 -6.53 1.26 7.89
C LEU A 123 -5.38 0.81 8.80
N ALA A 124 -5.30 -0.49 9.11
CA ALA A 124 -4.24 -1.04 9.94
C ALA A 124 -2.83 -0.83 9.37
N GLN A 125 -2.69 -0.77 8.04
CA GLN A 125 -1.41 -0.52 7.36
C GLN A 125 -0.81 0.86 7.70
N PHE A 126 -1.65 1.85 8.03
CA PHE A 126 -1.22 3.22 8.37
C PHE A 126 -0.91 3.41 9.86
N LEU A 127 -1.15 2.39 10.68
CA LEU A 127 -1.01 2.47 12.14
C LEU A 127 0.27 1.82 12.65
N GLN A 128 1.23 1.59 11.79
CA GLN A 128 2.54 1.07 12.17
C GLN A 128 3.27 2.08 13.05
N GLY A 129 3.68 1.65 14.25
CA GLY A 129 4.34 2.44 15.25
C GLY A 129 4.73 1.59 16.46
N GLU A 130 5.02 2.21 17.61
CA GLU A 130 5.42 1.50 18.84
C GLU A 130 4.29 0.70 19.53
N GLY A 131 3.05 0.82 19.05
CA GLY A 131 1.89 0.10 19.55
C GLY A 131 1.55 -1.18 18.79
N GLN A 132 0.61 -1.94 19.32
CA GLN A 132 0.07 -3.13 18.68
C GLN A 132 -1.26 -2.81 18.02
N VAL A 133 -1.42 -3.26 16.78
CA VAL A 133 -2.65 -3.10 15.99
C VAL A 133 -3.28 -4.47 15.79
N SER A 134 -4.57 -4.57 16.02
CA SER A 134 -5.39 -5.74 15.69
C SER A 134 -6.59 -5.28 14.87
N ALA A 135 -6.77 -5.85 13.68
CA ALA A 135 -7.91 -5.62 12.81
C ALA A 135 -8.73 -6.89 12.71
N SER A 136 -10.02 -6.83 13.02
CA SER A 136 -10.92 -7.98 12.94
C SER A 136 -12.35 -7.53 12.68
N GLY A 137 -12.91 -8.01 11.57
CA GLY A 137 -14.26 -7.69 11.17
C GLY A 137 -14.47 -6.18 10.99
N ASP A 138 -15.38 -5.60 11.77
CA ASP A 138 -15.76 -4.19 11.73
C ASP A 138 -14.98 -3.30 12.71
N LYS A 139 -13.99 -3.84 13.44
CA LYS A 139 -13.27 -3.13 14.50
C LYS A 139 -11.77 -3.17 14.30
N LEU A 140 -11.16 -2.02 14.57
CA LEU A 140 -9.71 -1.86 14.66
C LEU A 140 -9.37 -1.48 16.10
N VAL A 141 -8.52 -2.27 16.73
CA VAL A 141 -8.05 -2.05 18.09
C VAL A 141 -6.58 -1.69 18.06
N TYR A 142 -6.24 -0.57 18.67
CA TYR A 142 -4.87 -0.13 18.85
C TYR A 142 -4.52 -0.11 20.34
N TYR A 143 -3.36 -0.63 20.70
CA TYR A 143 -2.85 -0.65 22.04
C TYR A 143 -1.49 0.06 22.12
N GLY A 144 -1.45 1.23 22.77
CA GLY A 144 -0.27 2.10 22.81
C GLY A 144 -0.37 3.20 23.87
N THR A 145 0.56 4.16 23.81
CA THR A 145 0.58 5.32 24.71
C THR A 145 -0.55 6.31 24.40
N ALA A 146 -0.82 7.22 25.30
CA ALA A 146 -1.82 8.27 25.09
C ALA A 146 -1.43 9.19 23.91
N GLU A 147 -0.13 9.47 23.71
CA GLU A 147 0.40 10.27 22.60
C GLU A 147 0.21 9.55 21.27
N ASP A 148 0.51 8.24 21.22
CA ASP A 148 0.27 7.43 20.03
C ASP A 148 -1.20 7.40 19.64
N ILE A 149 -2.09 7.22 20.61
CA ILE A 149 -3.53 7.23 20.39
C ILE A 149 -4.01 8.58 19.82
N ALA A 150 -3.49 9.70 20.34
CA ALA A 150 -3.84 11.02 19.82
C ALA A 150 -3.39 11.19 18.35
N ARG A 151 -2.16 10.76 18.02
CA ARG A 151 -1.62 10.75 16.65
C ARG A 151 -2.47 9.87 15.74
N ILE A 152 -2.78 8.63 16.16
CA ILE A 152 -3.56 7.68 15.39
C ILE A 152 -4.98 8.15 15.11
N LYS A 153 -5.65 8.78 16.07
CA LYS A 153 -6.96 9.41 15.83
C LYS A 153 -6.91 10.44 14.69
N SER A 154 -5.85 11.23 14.62
CA SER A 154 -5.67 12.20 13.53
C SER A 154 -5.43 11.49 12.19
N VAL A 155 -4.60 10.45 12.16
CA VAL A 155 -4.33 9.65 10.96
C VAL A 155 -5.61 8.98 10.47
N LEU A 156 -6.33 8.29 11.33
CA LEU A 156 -7.60 7.62 10.98
C LEU A 156 -8.61 8.60 10.41
N LYS A 157 -8.76 9.78 10.99
CA LYS A 157 -9.67 10.82 10.47
C LYS A 157 -9.30 11.27 9.06
N SER A 158 -8.02 11.26 8.69
CA SER A 158 -7.54 11.68 7.37
C SER A 158 -7.61 10.56 6.33
N VAL A 159 -7.52 9.29 6.76
CA VAL A 159 -7.43 8.12 5.85
C VAL A 159 -8.77 7.43 5.68
N ASP A 160 -9.63 7.40 6.72
CA ASP A 160 -10.97 6.80 6.64
C ASP A 160 -11.95 7.74 5.93
N THR A 161 -11.72 7.90 4.64
CA THR A 161 -12.51 8.73 3.72
C THR A 161 -13.22 7.85 2.69
N PRO A 162 -14.36 8.31 2.13
CA PRO A 162 -15.08 7.56 1.11
C PRO A 162 -14.16 7.12 -0.03
N SER A 163 -14.28 5.86 -0.43
CA SER A 163 -13.56 5.35 -1.59
C SER A 163 -14.23 5.85 -2.86
N ARG A 164 -13.46 6.54 -3.72
CA ARG A 164 -13.92 6.87 -5.06
C ARG A 164 -14.02 5.61 -5.90
N GLU A 165 -14.95 5.58 -6.82
CA GLU A 165 -15.20 4.44 -7.70
C GLU A 165 -15.06 4.85 -9.17
N VAL A 166 -14.77 3.86 -9.99
CA VAL A 166 -14.72 4.00 -11.45
C VAL A 166 -15.64 2.99 -12.09
N VAL A 167 -16.30 3.42 -13.16
CA VAL A 167 -16.90 2.52 -14.14
C VAL A 167 -15.94 2.39 -15.31
N VAL A 168 -15.60 1.16 -15.64
CA VAL A 168 -14.74 0.82 -16.78
C VAL A 168 -15.55 -0.02 -17.75
N THR A 169 -15.62 0.39 -19.00
CA THR A 169 -16.28 -0.35 -20.08
C THR A 169 -15.25 -0.67 -21.15
N GLY A 170 -15.08 -1.96 -21.42
CA GLY A 170 -14.30 -2.43 -22.55
C GLY A 170 -15.23 -2.64 -23.75
N TYR A 171 -14.74 -2.34 -24.94
CA TYR A 171 -15.42 -2.67 -26.20
C TYR A 171 -14.42 -3.42 -27.09
N VAL A 172 -14.80 -4.61 -27.49
CA VAL A 172 -14.04 -5.44 -28.42
C VAL A 172 -14.78 -5.47 -29.74
N PHE A 173 -14.15 -4.92 -30.77
CA PHE A 173 -14.66 -4.95 -32.14
C PHE A 173 -13.81 -5.88 -32.99
N GLU A 174 -14.46 -6.71 -33.77
CA GLU A 174 -13.88 -7.40 -34.90
C GLU A 174 -14.10 -6.54 -36.16
N VAL A 175 -13.02 -6.21 -36.84
CA VAL A 175 -13.04 -5.39 -38.06
C VAL A 175 -12.68 -6.27 -39.24
N GLN A 176 -13.61 -6.41 -40.16
CA GLN A 176 -13.45 -7.26 -41.35
C GLN A 176 -13.13 -6.40 -42.60
N ASP A 177 -12.55 -7.02 -43.63
CA ASP A 177 -12.27 -6.41 -44.94
C ASP A 177 -11.41 -5.16 -44.88
N ILE A 178 -10.30 -5.21 -44.14
CA ILE A 178 -9.35 -4.12 -44.01
C ILE A 178 -8.23 -4.09 -45.06
N ALA A 179 -8.37 -4.84 -46.13
CA ALA A 179 -7.31 -5.03 -47.15
C ALA A 179 -6.83 -3.72 -47.75
N LYS A 180 -7.71 -2.70 -47.87
CA LYS A 180 -7.40 -1.39 -48.42
C LYS A 180 -6.79 -0.42 -47.42
N GLU A 181 -7.16 -0.52 -46.17
CA GLU A 181 -6.75 0.36 -45.06
C GLU A 181 -5.50 -0.12 -44.34
N GLY A 182 -5.13 -1.38 -44.51
CA GLY A 182 -3.94 -2.00 -43.89
C GLY A 182 -4.15 -2.48 -42.45
N SER A 183 -4.95 -1.79 -41.64
CA SER A 183 -5.30 -2.20 -40.28
C SER A 183 -6.63 -1.63 -39.82
N GLY A 184 -7.30 -2.29 -38.87
CA GLY A 184 -8.54 -1.82 -38.23
C GLY A 184 -8.37 -0.46 -37.53
N ILE A 185 -7.19 -0.21 -36.96
CA ILE A 185 -6.86 1.08 -36.34
C ILE A 185 -6.82 2.19 -37.41
N ASN A 186 -6.26 1.95 -38.59
CA ASN A 186 -6.24 2.92 -39.65
C ASN A 186 -7.65 3.20 -40.19
N LEU A 187 -8.47 2.17 -40.33
CA LEU A 187 -9.88 2.32 -40.69
C LEU A 187 -10.63 3.15 -39.66
N LEU A 188 -10.42 2.85 -38.36
CA LEU A 188 -10.96 3.61 -37.23
C LEU A 188 -10.57 5.09 -37.36
N ALA A 189 -9.29 5.37 -37.52
CA ALA A 189 -8.76 6.73 -37.66
C ALA A 189 -9.41 7.48 -38.81
N LYS A 190 -9.54 6.84 -39.97
CA LYS A 190 -10.16 7.41 -41.16
C LYS A 190 -11.64 7.70 -40.99
N LEU A 191 -12.39 6.81 -40.31
CA LEU A 191 -13.80 7.03 -40.03
C LEU A 191 -14.01 8.15 -39.02
N LEU A 192 -13.20 8.21 -37.96
CA LEU A 192 -13.31 9.26 -36.94
C LEU A 192 -12.95 10.64 -37.52
N SER A 193 -11.90 10.77 -38.31
CA SER A 193 -11.55 12.05 -38.93
C SER A 193 -12.53 12.45 -40.03
N GLY A 194 -12.95 11.50 -40.87
CA GLY A 194 -13.80 11.82 -42.05
C GLY A 194 -15.26 12.06 -41.70
N LYS A 195 -15.85 11.32 -40.74
CA LYS A 195 -17.29 11.44 -40.41
C LYS A 195 -17.59 12.25 -39.15
N LEU A 196 -16.66 12.33 -38.21
CA LEU A 196 -16.87 13.01 -36.93
C LEU A 196 -15.97 14.25 -36.78
N GLY A 197 -15.05 14.53 -37.72
CA GLY A 197 -14.11 15.65 -37.64
C GLY A 197 -13.14 15.56 -36.46
N ILE A 198 -12.90 14.34 -35.97
CA ILE A 198 -11.99 14.10 -34.86
C ILE A 198 -10.60 13.87 -35.41
N ASP A 199 -9.72 14.87 -35.29
CA ASP A 199 -8.32 14.74 -35.64
C ASP A 199 -7.64 13.78 -34.63
N ILE A 200 -7.34 12.59 -35.12
CA ILE A 200 -6.55 11.62 -34.38
C ILE A 200 -5.09 11.99 -34.62
N GLY A 201 -4.52 12.77 -33.70
CA GLY A 201 -3.10 13.15 -33.76
C GLY A 201 -2.22 11.92 -33.69
N TYR A 202 -1.74 11.46 -34.85
CA TYR A 202 -0.69 10.46 -34.98
C TYR A 202 0.62 11.10 -34.51
N LYS A 203 0.92 11.05 -33.21
CA LYS A 203 2.26 11.34 -32.71
C LYS A 203 3.15 10.16 -33.04
N GLN A 204 4.09 10.36 -33.90
CA GLN A 204 5.05 9.38 -34.43
C GLN A 204 6.02 8.75 -33.41
N ASN A 205 5.77 8.84 -32.11
CA ASN A 205 6.63 8.29 -31.05
C ASN A 205 5.90 7.19 -30.32
N TYR A 206 6.06 5.96 -30.78
CA TYR A 206 5.92 4.67 -30.04
C TYR A 206 4.68 4.40 -29.17
N GLU A 207 3.69 5.26 -29.14
CA GLU A 207 2.45 5.04 -28.41
C GLU A 207 1.31 4.83 -29.40
N ASN A 208 0.91 3.56 -29.59
CA ASN A 208 -0.24 3.15 -30.39
C ASN A 208 -1.58 3.48 -29.69
N PHE A 209 -1.72 4.67 -29.11
CA PHE A 209 -2.90 5.06 -28.38
C PHE A 209 -3.62 6.23 -29.06
N ILE A 210 -4.90 6.02 -29.35
CA ILE A 210 -5.82 7.06 -29.78
C ILE A 210 -6.69 7.43 -28.60
N THR A 211 -6.59 8.65 -28.10
CA THR A 211 -7.46 9.15 -27.04
C THR A 211 -8.56 9.99 -27.66
N VAL A 212 -9.81 9.64 -27.36
CA VAL A 212 -11.01 10.34 -27.84
C VAL A 212 -11.80 10.88 -26.65
N ASN A 213 -12.28 12.12 -26.73
CA ASN A 213 -13.08 12.71 -25.67
C ASN A 213 -14.47 12.06 -25.58
N ALA A 214 -14.98 11.90 -24.36
CA ALA A 214 -16.23 11.19 -24.05
C ALA A 214 -17.48 11.71 -24.78
N GLY A 215 -17.52 12.97 -25.16
CA GLY A 215 -18.66 13.55 -25.90
C GLY A 215 -18.91 12.89 -27.25
N ASN A 216 -17.87 12.28 -27.83
CA ASN A 216 -17.94 11.65 -29.15
C ASN A 216 -18.09 10.12 -29.09
N LEU A 217 -18.08 9.51 -27.90
CA LEU A 217 -18.13 8.05 -27.75
C LEU A 217 -19.44 7.46 -28.30
N TYR A 218 -20.58 8.05 -27.99
CA TYR A 218 -21.86 7.59 -28.51
C TYR A 218 -21.91 7.67 -30.03
N ALA A 219 -21.46 8.79 -30.61
CA ALA A 219 -21.37 8.95 -32.05
C ALA A 219 -20.43 7.92 -32.68
N MET A 220 -19.33 7.60 -32.01
CA MET A 220 -18.37 6.62 -32.48
C MET A 220 -18.95 5.18 -32.40
N ILE A 221 -19.61 4.81 -31.31
CA ILE A 221 -20.28 3.51 -31.18
C ILE A 221 -21.40 3.36 -32.20
N GLU A 222 -22.20 4.40 -32.43
CA GLU A 222 -23.25 4.38 -33.46
C GLU A 222 -22.65 4.28 -34.86
N LEU A 223 -21.53 4.96 -35.12
CA LEU A 223 -20.82 4.81 -36.38
C LEU A 223 -20.36 3.37 -36.62
N PHE A 224 -19.83 2.71 -35.59
CA PHE A 224 -19.42 1.32 -35.73
C PHE A 224 -20.58 0.34 -35.85
N ARG A 225 -21.73 0.66 -35.27
CA ARG A 225 -22.96 -0.14 -35.45
C ARG A 225 -23.55 -0.01 -36.85
N THR A 226 -23.32 1.12 -37.52
CA THR A 226 -23.84 1.39 -38.85
C THR A 226 -22.89 0.95 -39.98
N ASP A 227 -21.63 0.67 -39.66
CA ASP A 227 -20.61 0.22 -40.64
C ASP A 227 -20.48 -1.32 -40.55
N GLU A 228 -20.91 -2.02 -41.59
CA GLU A 228 -20.95 -3.48 -41.65
C GLU A 228 -19.58 -4.14 -41.43
N ARG A 229 -18.49 -3.39 -41.56
CA ARG A 229 -17.13 -3.88 -41.31
C ARG A 229 -16.81 -4.05 -39.82
N PHE A 230 -17.56 -3.41 -38.92
CA PHE A 230 -17.37 -3.48 -37.47
C PHE A 230 -18.42 -4.38 -36.83
N GLN A 231 -17.97 -5.42 -36.15
CA GLN A 231 -18.82 -6.27 -35.35
C GLN A 231 -18.43 -6.15 -33.88
N VAL A 232 -19.40 -5.80 -33.02
CA VAL A 232 -19.19 -5.83 -31.57
C VAL A 232 -19.15 -7.27 -31.11
N VAL A 233 -18.02 -7.72 -30.61
CA VAL A 233 -17.84 -9.07 -30.07
C VAL A 233 -18.19 -9.13 -28.58
N SER A 234 -17.80 -8.10 -27.82
CA SER A 234 -18.05 -8.03 -26.38
C SER A 234 -17.98 -6.58 -25.88
N SER A 235 -18.78 -6.27 -24.85
CA SER A 235 -18.76 -4.97 -24.17
C SER A 235 -18.90 -5.10 -22.64
N PRO A 236 -17.93 -5.69 -21.94
CA PRO A 236 -17.98 -5.81 -20.48
C PRO A 236 -17.96 -4.44 -19.80
N THR A 237 -18.78 -4.28 -18.77
CA THR A 237 -18.80 -3.07 -17.93
C THR A 237 -18.69 -3.47 -16.48
N LEU A 238 -17.78 -2.82 -15.75
CA LEU A 238 -17.52 -3.12 -14.35
C LEU A 238 -17.31 -1.85 -13.55
N ARG A 239 -17.93 -1.79 -12.35
CA ARG A 239 -17.75 -0.74 -11.37
C ARG A 239 -16.84 -1.22 -10.25
N VAL A 240 -15.76 -0.50 -9.99
CA VAL A 240 -14.72 -0.91 -9.05
C VAL A 240 -14.25 0.26 -8.20
N LYS A 241 -14.01 0.03 -6.91
CA LYS A 241 -13.39 1.00 -6.00
C LYS A 241 -11.91 1.20 -6.35
N SER A 242 -11.44 2.43 -6.17
CA SER A 242 -10.01 2.74 -6.31
C SER A 242 -9.14 1.87 -5.41
N GLY A 243 -8.11 1.25 -5.99
CA GLY A 243 -7.19 0.34 -5.31
C GLY A 243 -7.65 -1.12 -5.23
N SER A 244 -8.94 -1.40 -5.48
CA SER A 244 -9.47 -2.77 -5.45
C SER A 244 -9.37 -3.46 -6.82
N LYS A 245 -9.38 -4.78 -6.82
CA LYS A 245 -9.48 -5.59 -8.05
C LYS A 245 -10.95 -5.86 -8.36
N GLY A 246 -11.31 -5.74 -9.63
CA GLY A 246 -12.59 -6.17 -10.17
C GLY A 246 -12.38 -7.27 -11.21
N ASN A 247 -13.20 -8.29 -11.16
CA ASN A 247 -13.21 -9.39 -12.12
C ASN A 247 -14.61 -9.57 -12.69
N PHE A 248 -14.70 -9.72 -13.99
CA PHE A 248 -15.91 -10.09 -14.72
C PHE A 248 -15.57 -11.23 -15.68
N SER A 249 -16.26 -12.34 -15.54
CA SER A 249 -16.06 -13.53 -16.37
C SER A 249 -17.40 -14.07 -16.85
N VAL A 250 -17.53 -14.26 -18.15
CA VAL A 250 -18.69 -14.89 -18.78
C VAL A 250 -18.21 -15.84 -19.86
N GLY A 251 -18.66 -17.06 -19.81
CA GLY A 251 -18.24 -18.06 -20.78
C GLY A 251 -18.85 -19.42 -20.56
N SER A 252 -18.28 -20.43 -21.21
CA SER A 252 -18.66 -21.82 -21.09
C SER A 252 -17.44 -22.73 -21.01
N ASP A 253 -17.56 -23.82 -20.29
CA ASP A 253 -16.53 -24.84 -20.22
C ASP A 253 -16.79 -25.88 -21.30
N VAL A 254 -15.83 -26.07 -22.20
CA VAL A 254 -15.91 -27.01 -23.31
C VAL A 254 -15.09 -28.24 -22.94
N PRO A 255 -15.70 -29.45 -22.96
CA PRO A 255 -14.97 -30.70 -22.76
C PRO A 255 -14.06 -30.97 -23.96
N VAL A 256 -12.78 -31.13 -23.69
CA VAL A 256 -11.78 -31.50 -24.69
C VAL A 256 -11.12 -32.83 -24.29
N LEU A 257 -10.81 -33.66 -25.27
CA LEU A 257 -10.14 -34.92 -25.04
C LEU A 257 -8.69 -34.64 -24.63
N SER A 258 -8.31 -35.07 -23.42
CA SER A 258 -6.92 -34.83 -22.91
C SER A 258 -5.99 -36.04 -23.12
N ASN A 259 -6.50 -37.25 -22.96
CA ASN A 259 -5.72 -38.47 -23.12
C ASN A 259 -6.61 -39.66 -23.50
N VAL A 260 -6.05 -40.62 -24.25
CA VAL A 260 -6.67 -41.93 -24.54
C VAL A 260 -5.72 -42.99 -24.02
N THR A 261 -6.13 -43.72 -23.00
CA THR A 261 -5.37 -44.85 -22.43
C THR A 261 -6.04 -46.13 -22.81
N TYR A 262 -5.30 -47.16 -23.17
CA TYR A 262 -5.86 -48.49 -23.46
C TYR A 262 -5.68 -49.40 -22.25
N GLN A 263 -6.76 -49.92 -21.72
CA GLN A 263 -6.77 -50.93 -20.67
C GLN A 263 -7.54 -52.15 -21.17
N ASP A 264 -6.91 -53.29 -21.14
CA ASP A 264 -7.47 -54.56 -21.65
C ASP A 264 -8.04 -54.45 -23.09
N GLY A 265 -7.32 -53.71 -23.96
CA GLY A 265 -7.72 -53.51 -25.37
C GLY A 265 -8.90 -52.55 -25.58
N ARG A 266 -9.41 -51.92 -24.52
CA ARG A 266 -10.49 -50.93 -24.58
C ARG A 266 -9.93 -49.51 -24.38
N PRO A 267 -10.34 -48.54 -25.23
CA PRO A 267 -9.91 -47.15 -25.06
C PRO A 267 -10.68 -46.53 -23.90
N ILE A 268 -9.93 -45.94 -22.92
CA ILE A 268 -10.44 -45.11 -21.86
C ILE A 268 -10.07 -43.67 -22.23
N GLN A 269 -11.08 -42.81 -22.40
CA GLN A 269 -10.93 -41.43 -22.78
C GLN A 269 -11.00 -40.54 -21.52
N SER A 270 -9.98 -39.72 -21.31
CA SER A 270 -9.98 -38.70 -20.27
C SER A 270 -10.39 -37.35 -20.88
N ILE A 271 -11.32 -36.68 -20.23
CA ILE A 271 -11.84 -35.37 -20.67
C ILE A 271 -11.30 -34.28 -19.71
N GLU A 272 -10.81 -33.19 -20.29
CA GLU A 272 -10.47 -31.98 -19.59
C GLU A 272 -11.42 -30.86 -20.00
N TYR A 273 -11.95 -30.11 -19.02
CA TYR A 273 -12.78 -28.96 -19.30
C TYR A 273 -11.90 -27.72 -19.49
N ARG A 274 -12.08 -27.03 -20.60
CA ARG A 274 -11.39 -25.80 -20.95
C ARG A 274 -12.38 -24.66 -21.02
N SER A 275 -12.21 -23.65 -20.16
CA SER A 275 -13.06 -22.46 -20.14
C SER A 275 -12.81 -21.59 -21.37
N SER A 276 -13.88 -21.09 -21.96
CA SER A 276 -13.85 -20.10 -23.05
C SER A 276 -14.88 -19.02 -22.80
N GLY A 277 -14.61 -17.83 -23.29
CA GLY A 277 -15.49 -16.67 -23.12
C GLY A 277 -14.72 -15.37 -22.93
N VAL A 278 -15.31 -14.45 -22.18
CA VAL A 278 -14.75 -13.15 -21.84
C VAL A 278 -14.30 -13.15 -20.40
N ILE A 279 -13.04 -12.77 -20.17
CA ILE A 279 -12.51 -12.45 -18.86
C ILE A 279 -12.05 -10.98 -18.90
N PHE A 280 -12.47 -10.20 -17.93
CA PHE A 280 -12.15 -8.79 -17.81
C PHE A 280 -11.77 -8.46 -16.38
N ASP A 281 -10.46 -8.40 -16.13
CA ASP A 281 -9.87 -8.07 -14.84
C ASP A 281 -9.37 -6.64 -14.87
N ILE A 282 -9.72 -5.84 -13.87
CA ILE A 282 -9.31 -4.46 -13.77
C ILE A 282 -8.89 -4.10 -12.35
N GLN A 283 -7.90 -3.21 -12.25
CA GLN A 283 -7.50 -2.63 -10.97
C GLN A 283 -7.24 -1.13 -11.18
N PRO A 284 -8.24 -0.28 -10.91
CA PRO A 284 -8.11 1.16 -11.01
C PRO A 284 -7.44 1.76 -9.78
N THR A 285 -6.63 2.80 -9.98
CA THR A 285 -6.10 3.66 -8.91
C THR A 285 -6.36 5.11 -9.28
N ILE A 286 -7.25 5.77 -8.56
CA ILE A 286 -7.61 7.17 -8.81
C ILE A 286 -6.58 8.08 -8.15
N LYS A 287 -5.91 8.88 -8.96
CA LYS A 287 -5.05 10.00 -8.55
C LYS A 287 -5.83 11.33 -8.59
N SER A 288 -5.17 12.43 -8.32
CA SER A 288 -5.82 13.76 -8.31
C SER A 288 -6.48 14.11 -9.66
N ASN A 289 -5.77 13.88 -10.77
CA ASN A 289 -6.20 14.29 -12.13
C ASN A 289 -6.17 13.14 -13.14
N ALA A 290 -5.93 11.92 -12.70
CA ALA A 290 -5.77 10.77 -13.57
C ALA A 290 -6.23 9.49 -12.88
N ILE A 291 -6.49 8.48 -13.68
CA ILE A 291 -6.85 7.14 -13.27
C ILE A 291 -5.82 6.21 -13.89
N ASP A 292 -5.00 5.60 -13.05
CA ASP A 292 -4.15 4.49 -13.50
C ASP A 292 -5.01 3.22 -13.49
N LEU A 293 -5.00 2.50 -14.57
CA LEU A 293 -5.81 1.32 -14.74
C LEU A 293 -4.95 0.16 -15.24
N LYS A 294 -4.86 -0.89 -14.43
CA LYS A 294 -4.31 -2.18 -14.86
C LYS A 294 -5.43 -3.03 -15.42
N ILE A 295 -5.21 -3.59 -16.59
CA ILE A 295 -6.20 -4.33 -17.34
C ILE A 295 -5.62 -5.66 -17.78
N ASN A 296 -6.41 -6.71 -17.60
CA ASN A 296 -6.22 -8.01 -18.22
C ASN A 296 -7.55 -8.39 -18.87
N GLN A 297 -7.61 -8.30 -20.19
CA GLN A 297 -8.78 -8.70 -20.94
C GLN A 297 -8.46 -9.90 -21.81
N GLN A 298 -9.23 -10.93 -21.67
CA GLN A 298 -9.14 -12.16 -22.44
C GLN A 298 -10.47 -12.42 -23.11
N LEU A 299 -10.42 -12.64 -24.42
CA LEU A 299 -11.53 -13.14 -25.21
C LEU A 299 -11.13 -14.48 -25.82
N SER A 300 -11.88 -15.51 -25.56
CA SER A 300 -11.61 -16.82 -26.13
C SER A 300 -12.89 -17.49 -26.63
N ASN A 301 -12.76 -18.28 -27.67
CA ASN A 301 -13.86 -19.01 -28.24
C ASN A 301 -13.34 -20.33 -28.86
N PHE A 302 -14.17 -21.38 -28.84
CA PHE A 302 -13.90 -22.66 -29.49
C PHE A 302 -14.51 -22.69 -30.88
N VAL A 303 -13.73 -23.05 -31.89
CA VAL A 303 -14.18 -23.24 -33.25
C VAL A 303 -13.92 -24.67 -33.68
N LYS A 304 -14.90 -25.27 -34.30
CA LYS A 304 -14.73 -26.61 -34.91
C LYS A 304 -13.83 -26.44 -36.15
N THR A 305 -12.72 -27.15 -36.17
CA THR A 305 -11.81 -27.15 -37.31
C THR A 305 -11.62 -28.57 -37.82
N ASP A 306 -11.51 -28.70 -39.14
CA ASP A 306 -11.28 -30.01 -39.76
C ASP A 306 -9.86 -30.55 -39.54
N THR A 307 -8.95 -29.71 -39.07
CA THR A 307 -7.55 -30.02 -38.81
C THR A 307 -7.26 -30.42 -37.34
N GLY A 308 -8.27 -30.43 -36.48
CA GLY A 308 -8.14 -30.81 -35.08
C GLY A 308 -7.80 -32.30 -34.91
N VAL A 309 -6.88 -32.62 -34.00
CA VAL A 309 -6.58 -34.02 -33.64
C VAL A 309 -7.82 -34.65 -33.00
N ASN A 310 -8.26 -35.79 -33.52
CA ASN A 310 -9.47 -36.51 -33.04
C ASN A 310 -10.74 -35.64 -32.96
N GLN A 311 -10.95 -34.75 -33.91
CA GLN A 311 -12.10 -33.80 -33.95
C GLN A 311 -12.15 -32.80 -32.77
N SER A 312 -11.05 -32.62 -32.07
CA SER A 312 -10.98 -31.61 -30.99
C SER A 312 -11.18 -30.21 -31.56
N PRO A 313 -11.94 -29.34 -30.88
CA PRO A 313 -12.13 -27.98 -31.32
C PRO A 313 -10.85 -27.16 -31.09
N THR A 314 -10.63 -26.15 -31.95
CA THR A 314 -9.52 -25.20 -31.77
C THR A 314 -9.95 -24.06 -30.87
N LEU A 315 -9.16 -23.76 -29.83
CA LEU A 315 -9.36 -22.59 -28.98
C LEU A 315 -8.69 -21.37 -29.61
N ILE A 316 -9.47 -20.39 -29.99
CA ILE A 316 -9.00 -19.09 -30.43
C ILE A 316 -8.97 -18.15 -29.21
N LYS A 317 -7.82 -17.56 -28.93
CA LYS A 317 -7.60 -16.63 -27.81
C LYS A 317 -7.13 -15.27 -28.31
N ARG A 318 -7.60 -14.23 -27.63
CA ARG A 318 -7.21 -12.83 -27.84
C ARG A 318 -7.06 -12.19 -26.47
N ASP A 319 -5.82 -12.02 -26.05
CA ASP A 319 -5.47 -11.54 -24.72
C ASP A 319 -4.74 -10.19 -24.82
N ILE A 320 -5.10 -9.26 -23.95
CA ILE A 320 -4.37 -8.01 -23.76
C ILE A 320 -4.15 -7.78 -22.27
N VAL A 321 -2.89 -7.52 -21.91
CA VAL A 321 -2.48 -7.15 -20.56
C VAL A 321 -1.71 -5.85 -20.68
N THR A 322 -2.22 -4.79 -20.05
CA THR A 322 -1.58 -3.47 -20.14
C THR A 322 -1.93 -2.59 -18.93
N ASP A 323 -1.09 -1.59 -18.72
CA ASP A 323 -1.30 -0.52 -17.74
C ASP A 323 -1.44 0.80 -18.50
N VAL A 324 -2.52 1.55 -18.22
CA VAL A 324 -2.78 2.83 -18.90
C VAL A 324 -3.16 3.90 -17.89
N THR A 325 -2.81 5.14 -18.18
CA THR A 325 -3.19 6.32 -17.40
C THR A 325 -4.16 7.17 -18.21
N LEU A 326 -5.36 7.41 -17.67
CA LEU A 326 -6.47 8.06 -18.34
C LEU A 326 -7.07 9.17 -17.48
N LYS A 327 -7.76 10.12 -18.09
CA LYS A 327 -8.64 11.06 -17.40
C LYS A 327 -10.06 10.50 -17.34
N SER A 328 -10.85 10.96 -16.36
CA SER A 328 -12.25 10.57 -16.28
C SER A 328 -13.01 11.01 -17.53
N GLY A 329 -13.62 10.06 -18.20
CA GLY A 329 -14.37 10.25 -19.44
C GLY A 329 -13.57 9.96 -20.71
N ASP A 330 -12.27 9.70 -20.63
CA ASP A 330 -11.46 9.35 -21.80
C ASP A 330 -11.85 7.98 -22.35
N VAL A 331 -11.69 7.87 -23.65
CA VAL A 331 -11.75 6.61 -24.39
C VAL A 331 -10.40 6.40 -25.07
N VAL A 332 -9.83 5.23 -24.86
CA VAL A 332 -8.52 4.90 -25.45
C VAL A 332 -8.61 3.62 -26.28
N VAL A 333 -7.88 3.59 -27.38
CA VAL A 333 -7.66 2.37 -28.17
C VAL A 333 -6.46 1.64 -27.57
N LEU A 334 -6.66 0.43 -27.05
CA LEU A 334 -5.61 -0.31 -26.36
C LEU A 334 -4.72 -1.12 -27.29
N GLY A 335 -5.19 -1.46 -28.48
CA GLY A 335 -4.43 -2.25 -29.41
C GLY A 335 -5.27 -2.79 -30.56
N GLY A 336 -4.61 -3.39 -31.50
CA GLY A 336 -5.22 -4.09 -32.64
C GLY A 336 -4.27 -5.17 -33.13
N LEU A 337 -4.84 -6.28 -33.59
CA LEU A 337 -4.11 -7.38 -34.20
C LEU A 337 -4.71 -7.67 -35.57
N ALA A 338 -3.93 -7.52 -36.61
CA ALA A 338 -4.33 -7.88 -37.96
C ALA A 338 -4.06 -9.36 -38.22
N GLU A 339 -5.09 -10.12 -38.48
CA GLU A 339 -5.01 -11.53 -38.90
C GLU A 339 -5.28 -11.63 -40.40
N ASN A 340 -4.44 -12.37 -41.08
CA ASN A 340 -4.56 -12.60 -42.51
C ASN A 340 -4.89 -14.06 -42.77
N LYS A 341 -6.15 -14.36 -43.09
CA LYS A 341 -6.61 -15.71 -43.39
C LYS A 341 -6.69 -15.90 -44.90
N LEU A 342 -5.75 -16.65 -45.45
CA LEU A 342 -5.77 -17.08 -46.84
C LEU A 342 -6.45 -18.46 -46.90
N THR A 343 -7.60 -18.52 -47.56
CA THR A 343 -8.28 -19.78 -47.84
C THR A 343 -8.22 -20.02 -49.35
N GLU A 344 -7.48 -21.06 -49.76
CA GLU A 344 -7.44 -21.50 -51.12
C GLU A 344 -8.24 -22.79 -51.23
N GLY A 345 -9.29 -22.77 -52.01
CA GLY A 345 -10.10 -23.97 -52.28
C GLY A 345 -10.00 -24.31 -53.77
N GLU A 346 -9.66 -25.56 -54.07
CA GLU A 346 -9.67 -26.10 -55.40
C GLU A 346 -10.77 -27.15 -55.51
N THR A 347 -11.80 -26.86 -56.29
CA THR A 347 -12.90 -27.80 -56.51
C THR A 347 -12.78 -28.34 -57.94
N GLY A 348 -12.64 -29.64 -58.08
CA GLY A 348 -12.56 -30.31 -59.37
C GLY A 348 -13.02 -31.78 -59.23
N PHE A 349 -13.35 -32.36 -60.35
CA PHE A 349 -13.71 -33.79 -60.40
C PHE A 349 -12.45 -34.62 -60.33
N SER A 350 -12.36 -35.54 -59.37
CA SER A 350 -11.15 -36.37 -59.11
C SER A 350 -10.75 -37.35 -60.24
N PHE A 351 -11.59 -37.46 -61.26
CA PHE A 351 -11.34 -38.33 -62.43
C PHE A 351 -10.82 -37.53 -63.64
N LEU A 352 -10.77 -36.21 -63.58
CA LEU A 352 -10.24 -35.35 -64.66
C LEU A 352 -8.81 -34.88 -64.36
N PRO A 353 -7.96 -34.65 -65.39
CA PRO A 353 -6.63 -34.10 -65.17
C PRO A 353 -6.70 -32.73 -64.44
N LYS A 354 -5.76 -32.49 -63.50
CA LYS A 354 -5.66 -31.21 -62.80
C LYS A 354 -5.61 -30.04 -63.78
N GLY A 355 -6.52 -29.10 -63.66
CA GLY A 355 -6.63 -27.93 -64.51
C GLY A 355 -7.75 -27.96 -65.53
N PHE A 356 -8.48 -29.09 -65.69
CA PHE A 356 -9.63 -29.18 -66.56
C PHE A 356 -10.93 -29.12 -65.76
N LEU A 357 -11.72 -28.05 -65.95
CA LEU A 357 -12.95 -27.73 -65.20
C LEU A 357 -12.72 -27.60 -63.67
N THR A 358 -11.60 -27.08 -63.27
CA THR A 358 -11.33 -26.78 -61.87
C THR A 358 -11.73 -25.33 -61.51
N GLY A 359 -12.62 -25.17 -60.57
CA GLY A 359 -12.91 -23.88 -59.96
C GLY A 359 -11.86 -23.56 -58.84
N LYS A 360 -11.07 -22.51 -59.05
CA LYS A 360 -10.19 -22.02 -57.97
C LYS A 360 -10.91 -20.90 -57.26
N SER A 361 -11.22 -21.12 -55.99
CA SER A 361 -11.70 -20.06 -55.10
C SER A 361 -10.55 -19.60 -54.22
N LYS A 362 -10.21 -18.33 -54.30
CA LYS A 362 -9.23 -17.70 -53.40
C LYS A 362 -9.93 -16.62 -52.59
N SER A 363 -10.16 -16.86 -51.35
CA SER A 363 -10.68 -15.87 -50.40
C SER A 363 -9.53 -15.38 -49.50
N ASN A 364 -9.29 -14.07 -49.55
CA ASN A 364 -8.34 -13.42 -48.67
C ASN A 364 -9.13 -12.50 -47.74
N THR A 365 -9.48 -12.97 -46.55
CA THR A 365 -10.16 -12.16 -45.54
C THR A 365 -9.12 -11.68 -44.52
N LYS A 366 -8.98 -10.37 -44.45
CA LYS A 366 -8.20 -9.71 -43.38
C LYS A 366 -9.16 -9.28 -42.30
N THR A 367 -8.91 -9.75 -41.11
CA THR A 367 -9.67 -9.43 -39.90
C THR A 367 -8.72 -8.77 -38.92
N ASP A 368 -9.16 -7.72 -38.30
CA ASP A 368 -8.41 -7.06 -37.20
C ASP A 368 -9.31 -6.95 -35.97
N ILE A 369 -8.69 -6.87 -34.80
CA ILE A 369 -9.39 -6.67 -33.54
C ILE A 369 -9.01 -5.34 -32.96
N VAL A 370 -10.00 -4.50 -32.70
CA VAL A 370 -9.83 -3.20 -32.07
C VAL A 370 -10.47 -3.23 -30.69
N ILE A 371 -9.69 -2.90 -29.67
CA ILE A 371 -10.14 -2.84 -28.27
C ILE A 371 -10.18 -1.39 -27.84
N LEU A 372 -11.36 -0.92 -27.47
CA LEU A 372 -11.58 0.39 -26.89
C LEU A 372 -11.88 0.25 -25.41
N LEU A 373 -11.37 1.18 -24.63
CA LEU A 373 -11.61 1.26 -23.22
C LEU A 373 -12.14 2.65 -22.84
N GLN A 374 -13.25 2.68 -22.13
CA GLN A 374 -13.78 3.88 -21.51
C GLN A 374 -13.66 3.80 -20.00
N VAL A 375 -13.21 4.89 -19.38
CA VAL A 375 -13.12 5.01 -17.91
C VAL A 375 -13.88 6.24 -17.46
N LYS A 376 -14.78 6.07 -16.48
CA LYS A 376 -15.57 7.17 -15.90
C LYS A 376 -15.49 7.09 -14.38
N MET A 377 -15.05 8.16 -13.73
CA MET A 377 -15.10 8.32 -12.28
C MET A 377 -16.51 8.68 -11.84
N ILE A 378 -16.95 8.09 -10.71
CA ILE A 378 -18.25 8.33 -10.07
C ILE A 378 -18.03 8.98 -8.73
#